data_4c6137fc813359ba1aed382b612e9ccf
#
_entry.id   4c6137fc813359ba1aed382b612e9ccf
#
_cell.length_a   1.000
_cell.length_b   1.000
_cell.length_c   1.000
_cell.angle_alpha   90.00
_cell.angle_beta   90.00
_cell.angle_gamma   90.00
#
_symmetry.space_group_name_H-M   'P 1'
#
loop_
_entity.id
_entity.type
_entity.pdbx_description
1 polymer ?
#
loop_
_entity_poly.entity_id
_entity_poly.type
_entity_poly.pdbx_seq_one_letter_code
_entity_poly.pdbx_strand_id
1 'polypeptide(L)' 'MQDLELIAFQIISNVGSARSAFVNAIRAAKASDFARAEKLIEEGEADFLTGHKAHQQLLTDVAA' A
#
# COMPACT_ATOMS: atom_id res chain seq x y z
N MET A 1 6.86 8.00 22.39
CA MET A 1 5.52 7.53 21.97
C MET A 1 5.30 7.88 20.51
N GLN A 2 4.82 6.94 19.73
CA GLN A 2 4.50 7.19 18.32
C GLN A 2 3.25 8.07 18.21
N ASP A 3 3.23 8.93 17.20
CA ASP A 3 2.05 9.72 16.87
C ASP A 3 1.04 8.81 16.16
N LEU A 4 -0.06 8.51 16.84
CA LEU A 4 -1.11 7.64 16.31
C LEU A 4 -1.78 8.20 15.06
N GLU A 5 -1.90 9.52 14.97
CA GLU A 5 -2.46 10.18 13.78
C GLU A 5 -1.55 9.99 12.58
N LEU A 6 -0.24 10.10 12.78
CA LEU A 6 0.73 9.89 11.71
C LEU A 6 0.72 8.44 11.23
N ILE A 7 0.68 7.48 12.17
CA ILE A 7 0.61 6.06 11.81
C ILE A 7 -0.67 5.77 11.02
N ALA A 8 -1.81 6.27 11.48
CA ALA A 8 -3.08 6.11 10.78
C ALA A 8 -3.03 6.72 9.38
N PHE A 9 -2.45 7.89 9.23
CA PHE A 9 -2.27 8.53 7.94
C PHE A 9 -1.40 7.68 7.00
N GLN A 10 -0.32 7.09 7.50
CA GLN A 10 0.54 6.21 6.73
C GLN A 10 -0.23 4.98 6.22
N ILE A 11 -1.06 4.37 7.07
CA ILE A 11 -1.87 3.23 6.69
C ILE A 11 -2.82 3.61 5.55
N ILE A 12 -3.54 4.72 5.71
CA ILE A 12 -4.51 5.19 4.71
C ILE A 12 -3.80 5.51 3.39
N SER A 13 -2.67 6.21 3.45
CA SER A 13 -1.89 6.59 2.25
C SER A 13 -1.36 5.37 1.51
N ASN A 14 -0.81 4.39 2.23
CA ASN A 14 -0.25 3.20 1.62
C ASN A 14 -1.34 2.30 1.02
N VAL A 15 -2.48 2.17 1.67
CA VAL A 15 -3.61 1.42 1.13
C VAL A 15 -4.15 2.10 -0.13
N GLY A 16 -4.29 3.43 -0.11
CA GLY A 16 -4.73 4.18 -1.28
C GLY A 16 -3.77 4.06 -2.44
N SER A 17 -2.47 4.14 -2.19
CA SER A 17 -1.43 3.97 -3.21
C SER A 17 -1.45 2.57 -3.80
N ALA A 18 -1.57 1.53 -2.96
CA ALA A 18 -1.67 0.15 -3.42
C ALA A 18 -2.90 -0.05 -4.31
N ARG A 19 -4.05 0.49 -3.92
CA ARG A 19 -5.26 0.40 -4.72
C ARG A 19 -5.09 1.05 -6.09
N SER A 20 -4.50 2.25 -6.14
CA SER A 20 -4.24 2.95 -7.40
C SER A 20 -3.31 2.13 -8.30
N ALA A 21 -2.26 1.55 -7.73
CA ALA A 21 -1.31 0.72 -8.49
C ALA A 21 -2.02 -0.49 -9.10
N PHE A 22 -2.85 -1.19 -8.33
CA PHE A 22 -3.56 -2.37 -8.83
C PHE A 22 -4.60 -2.01 -9.89
N VAL A 23 -5.33 -0.91 -9.74
CA VAL A 23 -6.29 -0.44 -10.76
C VAL A 23 -5.55 -0.11 -12.05
N ASN A 24 -4.42 0.58 -11.96
CA ASN A 24 -3.61 0.93 -13.12
C ASN A 24 -2.97 -0.31 -13.76
N ALA A 25 -2.63 -1.33 -12.96
CA ALA A 25 -2.15 -2.61 -13.48
C ALA A 25 -3.21 -3.29 -14.35
N ILE A 26 -4.46 -3.28 -13.91
CA ILE A 26 -5.58 -3.83 -14.68
C ILE A 26 -5.72 -3.08 -16.02
N ARG A 27 -5.64 -1.77 -16.00
CA ARG A 27 -5.71 -0.94 -17.20
C ARG A 27 -4.56 -1.24 -18.16
N ALA A 28 -3.34 -1.39 -17.63
CA ALA A 28 -2.17 -1.72 -18.43
C ALA A 28 -2.33 -3.10 -19.07
N ALA A 29 -2.82 -4.09 -18.32
CA ALA A 29 -3.07 -5.43 -18.84
C ALA A 29 -4.11 -5.43 -19.94
N LYS A 30 -5.18 -4.65 -19.81
CA LYS A 30 -6.19 -4.50 -20.84
C LYS A 30 -5.64 -3.89 -22.13
N ALA A 31 -4.63 -3.02 -22.02
CA ALA A 31 -3.92 -2.44 -23.14
C ALA A 31 -2.79 -3.35 -23.67
N SER A 32 -2.67 -4.56 -23.13
CA SER A 32 -1.62 -5.53 -23.46
C SER A 32 -0.21 -5.06 -23.11
N ASP A 33 -0.11 -4.10 -22.20
CA ASP A 33 1.17 -3.63 -21.64
C ASP A 33 1.50 -4.42 -20.37
N PHE A 34 1.92 -5.67 -20.58
CA PHE A 34 2.12 -6.61 -19.47
C PHE A 34 3.34 -6.28 -18.62
N ALA A 35 4.39 -5.70 -19.21
CA ALA A 35 5.56 -5.26 -18.47
C ALA A 35 5.20 -4.16 -17.47
N ARG A 36 4.38 -3.20 -17.90
CA ARG A 36 3.89 -2.13 -17.03
C ARG A 36 2.95 -2.67 -15.96
N ALA A 37 2.06 -3.60 -16.32
CA ALA A 37 1.15 -4.23 -15.38
C ALA A 37 1.92 -4.93 -14.27
N GLU A 38 2.95 -5.71 -14.62
CA GLU A 38 3.78 -6.40 -13.65
C GLU A 38 4.49 -5.43 -12.69
N LYS A 39 5.05 -4.35 -13.24
CA LYS A 39 5.71 -3.33 -12.43
C LYS A 39 4.74 -2.67 -11.45
N LEU A 40 3.53 -2.36 -11.90
CA LEU A 40 2.50 -1.76 -11.04
C LEU A 40 2.04 -2.70 -9.95
N ILE A 41 1.96 -3.99 -10.21
CA ILE A 41 1.64 -5.00 -9.20
C ILE A 41 2.74 -5.02 -8.13
N GLU A 42 4.01 -5.00 -8.53
CA GLU A 42 5.13 -4.95 -7.60
C GLU A 42 5.08 -3.71 -6.72
N GLU A 43 4.78 -2.55 -7.30
CA GLU A 43 4.62 -1.30 -6.55
C GLU A 43 3.47 -1.39 -5.54
N GLY A 44 2.34 -1.95 -5.96
CA GLY A 44 1.18 -2.14 -5.09
C GLY A 44 1.46 -3.08 -3.94
N GLU A 45 2.19 -4.16 -4.18
CA GLU A 45 2.60 -5.11 -3.14
C GLU A 45 3.53 -4.46 -2.13
N ALA A 46 4.48 -3.64 -2.58
CA ALA A 46 5.38 -2.91 -1.69
C ALA A 46 4.61 -1.91 -0.82
N ASP A 47 3.68 -1.17 -1.38
CA ASP A 47 2.84 -0.23 -0.64
C ASP A 47 1.97 -0.96 0.38
N PHE A 48 1.41 -2.09 0.00
CA PHE A 48 0.59 -2.90 0.87
C PHE A 48 1.40 -3.41 2.07
N LEU A 49 2.60 -3.88 1.83
CA LEU A 49 3.50 -4.35 2.89
C LEU A 49 3.87 -3.23 3.86
N THR A 50 4.16 -2.03 3.33
CA THR A 50 4.48 -0.86 4.16
C THR A 50 3.29 -0.48 5.05
N GLY A 51 2.08 -0.46 4.50
CA GLY A 51 0.86 -0.20 5.25
C GLY A 51 0.60 -1.25 6.33
N HIS A 52 0.89 -2.51 6.02
CA HIS A 52 0.74 -3.61 6.99
C HIS A 52 1.70 -3.46 8.16
N LYS A 53 2.95 -3.07 7.91
CA LYS A 53 3.92 -2.81 8.97
C LYS A 53 3.48 -1.65 9.86
N ALA A 54 2.96 -0.58 9.28
CA ALA A 54 2.44 0.55 10.04
C ALA A 54 1.25 0.13 10.91
N HIS A 55 0.37 -0.73 10.40
CA HIS A 55 -0.75 -1.27 11.16
C HIS A 55 -0.28 -2.11 12.33
N GLN A 56 0.73 -2.97 12.14
CA GLN A 56 1.31 -3.76 13.22
C GLN A 56 1.90 -2.86 14.30
N GLN A 57 2.59 -1.79 13.91
CA GLN A 57 3.14 -0.83 14.85
C GLN A 57 2.04 -0.15 15.67
N LEU A 58 0.94 0.21 15.03
CA LEU A 58 -0.21 0.80 15.71
C LEU A 58 -0.76 -0.16 16.77
N LEU A 59 -0.94 -1.43 16.43
CA LEU A 59 -1.43 -2.43 17.36
C LEU A 59 -0.48 -2.62 18.55
N THR A 60 0.81 -2.62 18.29
CA THR A 60 1.83 -2.74 19.34
C THR A 60 1.78 -1.55 20.29
N ASP A 61 1.70 -0.33 19.76
CA ASP A 61 1.67 0.89 20.58
C ASP A 61 0.40 0.96 21.42
N VAL A 62 -0.73 0.55 20.89
CA VAL A 62 -2.00 0.54 21.61
C VAL A 62 -2.01 -0.54 22.70
N ALA A 63 -1.41 -1.70 22.41
CA ALA A 63 -1.36 -2.81 23.38
C ALA A 63 -0.36 -2.58 24.51
N ALA A 64 0.63 -1.74 24.29
CA ALA A 64 1.61 -1.41 25.31
C ALA A 64 1.02 -0.49 26.36
#